data_c6108bc3a866f38c8b79f10492f17f24
#
_entry.id   c6108bc3a866f38c8b79f10492f17f24
#
_cell.length_a   1.000
_cell.length_b   1.000
_cell.length_c   1.000
_cell.angle_alpha   90.00
_cell.angle_beta   90.00
_cell.angle_gamma   90.00
#
_symmetry.space_group_name_H-M   'P 1'
#
loop_
_entity.id
_entity.type
_entity.pdbx_description
1 polymer ?
#
loop_
_entity_poly.entity_id
_entity_poly.type
_entity_poly.pdbx_seq_one_letter_code
_entity_poly.pdbx_strand_id
1 'polypeptide(L)'
;MMVSRLIKRSLIIMPIFLCVLVFTCHAGEGKEGITIAILPCDSIAITFKKFHPLVTYLQEMTGFDIKLLIPGDLAEFERAVKNKDIAFAFQGANVYVQFANSFNRGALLRALNPDGTNAYAGVVIVRNDSSISKLEELQGKRVMFGAEFSARKWTAARVLFEQSGIDIERDLKAYSNGVSCEDIAFNVYLKTVDAGVVCDHLFKGNFEEYQELGINAKQLRVIAETQLVSTRVFAARKDINSDMVFKLYQALCNLNKRNLEHAKILYEAGI
;
A
#
# COMPACT_ATOMS: atom_id res chain seq x y z
N MET A 1 91.80 -59.67 17.10
CA MET A 1 90.73 -60.09 16.22
C MET A 1 89.45 -59.47 16.68
N MET A 2 89.04 -58.38 16.04
CA MET A 2 87.91 -57.55 16.47
C MET A 2 86.80 -57.75 15.47
N VAL A 3 85.65 -58.14 16.01
CA VAL A 3 84.39 -58.30 15.20
C VAL A 3 83.58 -57.01 15.41
N SER A 4 83.42 -56.25 14.34
CA SER A 4 82.62 -55.01 14.37
C SER A 4 81.14 -55.35 14.11
N ARG A 5 80.27 -54.93 15.06
CA ARG A 5 78.80 -54.99 14.91
C ARG A 5 78.30 -53.76 14.21
N LEU A 6 77.69 -53.93 13.03
CA LEU A 6 76.92 -52.95 12.31
C LEU A 6 75.50 -52.86 12.91
N ILE A 7 75.17 -51.70 13.42
CA ILE A 7 73.83 -51.39 13.88
C ILE A 7 73.02 -50.75 12.73
N LYS A 8 72.06 -51.50 12.19
CA LYS A 8 71.09 -51.01 11.21
C LYS A 8 70.07 -50.07 11.99
N ARG A 9 70.12 -48.81 11.70
CA ARG A 9 69.06 -47.86 12.11
C ARG A 9 67.92 -47.95 11.09
N SER A 10 66.78 -48.53 11.49
CA SER A 10 65.50 -48.44 10.74
C SER A 10 64.89 -47.07 10.96
N LEU A 11 64.80 -46.28 9.87
CA LEU A 11 64.02 -45.03 9.83
C LEU A 11 62.55 -45.40 9.68
N ILE A 12 61.74 -45.20 10.71
CA ILE A 12 60.28 -45.30 10.63
C ILE A 12 59.79 -43.95 10.10
N ILE A 13 59.40 -43.92 8.85
CA ILE A 13 58.70 -42.78 8.22
C ILE A 13 57.23 -42.90 8.62
N MET A 14 56.81 -42.04 9.58
CA MET A 14 55.40 -41.90 9.97
C MET A 14 54.71 -40.97 8.95
N PRO A 15 53.66 -41.41 8.23
CA PRO A 15 52.95 -40.50 7.35
C PRO A 15 52.14 -39.50 8.20
N ILE A 16 52.48 -38.24 8.07
CA ILE A 16 51.68 -37.12 8.62
C ILE A 16 50.43 -37.03 7.74
N PHE A 17 49.29 -37.52 8.28
CA PHE A 17 47.96 -37.35 7.67
C PHE A 17 47.53 -35.89 7.89
N LEU A 18 47.81 -35.05 6.90
CA LEU A 18 47.36 -33.64 6.91
C LEU A 18 45.85 -33.63 6.67
N CYS A 19 45.09 -33.58 7.78
CA CYS A 19 43.63 -33.40 7.74
C CYS A 19 43.34 -31.97 7.29
N VAL A 20 43.17 -31.75 5.98
CA VAL A 20 42.66 -30.49 5.44
C VAL A 20 41.16 -30.39 5.82
N LEU A 21 40.90 -29.71 6.93
CA LEU A 21 39.54 -29.24 7.29
C LEU A 21 39.11 -28.21 6.25
N VAL A 22 38.39 -28.69 5.22
CA VAL A 22 37.66 -27.82 4.30
C VAL A 22 36.52 -27.19 5.11
N PHE A 23 36.77 -26.01 5.69
CA PHE A 23 35.71 -25.14 6.12
C PHE A 23 34.93 -24.72 4.88
N THR A 24 33.85 -25.45 4.57
CA THR A 24 32.82 -24.94 3.68
C THR A 24 32.20 -23.73 4.40
N CYS A 25 32.72 -22.56 4.07
CA CYS A 25 32.05 -21.31 4.40
C CYS A 25 30.69 -21.36 3.69
N HIS A 26 29.64 -21.78 4.40
CA HIS A 26 28.29 -21.49 3.98
C HIS A 26 28.19 -19.97 4.06
N ALA A 27 28.47 -19.28 2.95
CA ALA A 27 27.97 -17.94 2.75
C ALA A 27 26.46 -18.05 2.97
N GLY A 28 25.97 -17.55 4.09
CA GLY A 28 24.54 -17.47 4.33
C GLY A 28 23.94 -16.80 3.08
N GLU A 29 23.06 -17.49 2.38
CA GLU A 29 22.31 -16.90 1.27
C GLU A 29 21.66 -15.63 1.83
N GLY A 30 22.20 -14.47 1.46
CA GLY A 30 21.61 -13.19 1.81
C GLY A 30 20.17 -13.22 1.32
N LYS A 31 19.22 -12.88 2.20
CA LYS A 31 17.81 -12.82 1.81
C LYS A 31 17.67 -11.94 0.58
N GLU A 32 16.95 -12.43 -0.43
CA GLU A 32 16.68 -11.67 -1.65
C GLU A 32 15.86 -10.42 -1.27
N GLY A 33 16.43 -9.23 -1.53
CA GLY A 33 15.82 -7.95 -1.18
C GLY A 33 14.79 -7.52 -2.21
N ILE A 34 13.58 -7.21 -1.78
CA ILE A 34 12.52 -6.65 -2.64
C ILE A 34 11.91 -5.40 -2.02
N THR A 35 11.44 -4.49 -2.86
CA THR A 35 10.69 -3.32 -2.39
C THR A 35 9.23 -3.43 -2.81
N ILE A 36 8.32 -3.24 -1.86
CA ILE A 36 6.87 -3.14 -2.11
C ILE A 36 6.45 -1.69 -1.94
N ALA A 37 5.89 -1.08 -2.97
CA ALA A 37 5.30 0.24 -2.87
C ALA A 37 3.85 0.15 -2.44
N ILE A 38 3.44 1.00 -1.49
CA ILE A 38 2.05 1.15 -1.05
C ILE A 38 1.63 2.60 -1.20
N LEU A 39 0.74 2.86 -2.16
CA LEU A 39 0.17 4.20 -2.30
C LEU A 39 -0.73 4.52 -1.10
N PRO A 40 -0.47 5.61 -0.37
CA PRO A 40 -1.16 5.88 0.88
C PRO A 40 -2.61 6.32 0.66
N CYS A 41 -3.49 6.03 1.62
CA CYS A 41 -4.81 6.65 1.77
C CYS A 41 -4.85 7.58 2.99
N ASP A 42 -3.79 7.52 3.80
CA ASP A 42 -3.56 8.26 5.04
C ASP A 42 -2.17 8.91 4.99
N SER A 43 -1.73 9.53 6.10
CA SER A 43 -0.35 9.99 6.20
C SER A 43 0.64 8.81 6.03
N ILE A 44 1.88 9.13 5.64
CA ILE A 44 2.95 8.12 5.48
C ILE A 44 3.13 7.30 6.75
N ALA A 45 3.13 7.96 7.92
CA ALA A 45 3.31 7.30 9.22
C ALA A 45 2.16 6.34 9.55
N ILE A 46 0.92 6.75 9.32
CA ILE A 46 -0.26 5.90 9.54
C ILE A 46 -0.26 4.75 8.54
N THR A 47 0.04 4.99 7.27
CA THR A 47 0.14 3.95 6.24
C THR A 47 1.21 2.93 6.61
N PHE A 48 2.38 3.37 7.07
CA PHE A 48 3.43 2.48 7.55
C PHE A 48 2.92 1.59 8.70
N LYS A 49 2.31 2.19 9.73
CA LYS A 49 1.76 1.45 10.87
C LYS A 49 0.74 0.39 10.45
N LYS A 50 -0.17 0.74 9.53
CA LYS A 50 -1.21 -0.16 9.02
C LYS A 50 -0.66 -1.34 8.22
N PHE A 51 0.40 -1.13 7.42
CA PHE A 51 0.92 -2.16 6.52
C PHE A 51 2.16 -2.89 7.04
N HIS A 52 2.82 -2.40 8.08
CA HIS A 52 3.98 -3.07 8.66
C HIS A 52 3.68 -4.52 9.10
N PRO A 53 2.54 -4.84 9.76
CA PRO A 53 2.22 -6.23 10.11
C PRO A 53 2.09 -7.13 8.89
N LEU A 54 1.50 -6.64 7.79
CA LEU A 54 1.41 -7.39 6.53
C LEU A 54 2.81 -7.65 5.94
N VAL A 55 3.69 -6.65 5.94
CA VAL A 55 5.06 -6.80 5.45
C VAL A 55 5.84 -7.81 6.29
N THR A 56 5.73 -7.75 7.63
CA THR A 56 6.36 -8.72 8.53
C THR A 56 5.88 -10.15 8.23
N TYR A 57 4.58 -10.34 8.11
CA TYR A 57 4.00 -11.63 7.73
C TYR A 57 4.57 -12.14 6.38
N LEU A 58 4.63 -11.26 5.36
CA LEU A 58 5.17 -11.63 4.06
C LEU A 58 6.66 -12.00 4.11
N GLN A 59 7.46 -11.29 4.93
CA GLN A 59 8.88 -11.63 5.16
C GLN A 59 9.03 -13.02 5.80
N GLU A 60 8.20 -13.34 6.78
CA GLU A 60 8.21 -14.65 7.45
C GLU A 60 7.80 -15.79 6.51
N MET A 61 6.75 -15.57 5.72
CA MET A 61 6.20 -16.60 4.83
C MET A 61 7.03 -16.83 3.58
N THR A 62 7.74 -15.82 3.09
CA THR A 62 8.49 -15.92 1.82
C THR A 62 10.00 -16.05 2.01
N GLY A 63 10.53 -15.63 3.18
CA GLY A 63 11.96 -15.52 3.43
C GLY A 63 12.62 -14.33 2.76
N PHE A 64 11.90 -13.46 2.03
CA PHE A 64 12.46 -12.27 1.40
C PHE A 64 12.78 -11.17 2.43
N ASP A 65 13.78 -10.33 2.12
CA ASP A 65 14.00 -9.05 2.81
C ASP A 65 13.13 -7.98 2.16
N ILE A 66 11.97 -7.69 2.75
CA ILE A 66 10.97 -6.78 2.15
C ILE A 66 11.14 -5.38 2.72
N LYS A 67 11.40 -4.42 1.83
CA LYS A 67 11.38 -2.99 2.14
C LYS A 67 10.04 -2.39 1.72
N LEU A 68 9.50 -1.52 2.57
CA LEU A 68 8.27 -0.79 2.29
C LEU A 68 8.61 0.60 1.78
N LEU A 69 8.10 0.94 0.59
CA LEU A 69 8.12 2.29 0.02
C LEU A 69 6.71 2.88 0.09
N ILE A 70 6.56 4.02 0.72
CA ILE A 70 5.28 4.76 0.77
C ILE A 70 5.54 6.11 0.10
N PRO A 71 5.23 6.25 -1.21
CA PRO A 71 5.48 7.48 -1.94
C PRO A 71 4.58 8.61 -1.41
N GLY A 72 5.15 9.80 -1.29
CA GLY A 72 4.42 10.99 -0.85
C GLY A 72 3.46 11.53 -1.92
N ASP A 73 3.78 11.32 -3.19
CA ASP A 73 2.99 11.75 -4.33
C ASP A 73 3.08 10.78 -5.52
N LEU A 74 2.29 11.07 -6.57
CA LEU A 74 2.27 10.25 -7.78
C LEU A 74 3.59 10.32 -8.56
N ALA A 75 4.28 11.46 -8.52
CA ALA A 75 5.55 11.65 -9.22
C ALA A 75 6.67 10.82 -8.60
N GLU A 76 6.71 10.70 -7.27
CA GLU A 76 7.62 9.79 -6.57
C GLU A 76 7.34 8.34 -6.93
N PHE A 77 6.07 7.93 -6.94
CA PHE A 77 5.68 6.59 -7.38
C PHE A 77 6.11 6.32 -8.81
N GLU A 78 5.85 7.26 -9.73
CA GLU A 78 6.25 7.15 -11.14
C GLU A 78 7.77 6.98 -11.29
N ARG A 79 8.56 7.77 -10.56
CA ARG A 79 10.03 7.63 -10.55
C ARG A 79 10.44 6.24 -10.08
N ALA A 80 9.86 5.73 -8.98
CA ALA A 80 10.17 4.41 -8.45
C ALA A 80 9.82 3.28 -9.43
N VAL A 81 8.71 3.42 -10.17
CA VAL A 81 8.33 2.48 -11.23
C VAL A 81 9.31 2.53 -12.41
N LYS A 82 9.66 3.74 -12.90
CA LYS A 82 10.58 3.94 -14.05
C LYS A 82 12.00 3.47 -13.74
N ASN A 83 12.49 3.76 -12.56
CA ASN A 83 13.82 3.37 -12.08
C ASN A 83 13.92 1.88 -11.72
N LYS A 84 12.79 1.17 -11.68
CA LYS A 84 12.70 -0.22 -11.22
C LYS A 84 13.07 -0.41 -9.74
N ASP A 85 12.85 0.63 -8.91
CA ASP A 85 13.15 0.60 -7.49
C ASP A 85 12.16 -0.27 -6.69
N ILE A 86 11.01 -0.61 -7.28
CA ILE A 86 9.95 -1.44 -6.68
C ILE A 86 9.77 -2.74 -7.43
N ALA A 87 9.54 -3.82 -6.71
CA ALA A 87 9.19 -5.13 -7.29
C ALA A 87 7.67 -5.33 -7.37
N PHE A 88 6.94 -4.82 -6.39
CA PHE A 88 5.47 -4.92 -6.29
C PHE A 88 4.87 -3.58 -5.89
N ALA A 89 3.60 -3.39 -6.23
CA ALA A 89 2.84 -2.22 -5.82
C ALA A 89 1.42 -2.57 -5.37
N PHE A 90 0.99 -2.00 -4.24
CA PHE A 90 -0.39 -1.98 -3.79
C PHE A 90 -0.98 -0.59 -4.04
N GLN A 91 -1.84 -0.49 -5.04
CA GLN A 91 -2.25 0.78 -5.66
C GLN A 91 -3.72 0.78 -6.06
N GLY A 92 -4.27 1.96 -6.27
CA GLY A 92 -5.61 2.10 -6.85
C GLY A 92 -5.65 1.56 -8.29
N ALA A 93 -6.82 1.06 -8.71
CA ALA A 93 -6.99 0.54 -10.06
C ALA A 93 -6.72 1.58 -11.15
N ASN A 94 -7.02 2.86 -10.89
CA ASN A 94 -6.72 4.00 -11.80
C ASN A 94 -5.21 4.16 -12.01
N VAL A 95 -4.41 4.10 -10.95
CA VAL A 95 -2.94 4.18 -11.04
C VAL A 95 -2.38 2.94 -11.74
N TYR A 96 -2.90 1.75 -11.41
CA TYR A 96 -2.50 0.53 -12.14
C TYR A 96 -2.72 0.65 -13.65
N VAL A 97 -3.86 1.18 -14.08
CA VAL A 97 -4.16 1.37 -15.51
C VAL A 97 -3.16 2.36 -16.15
N GLN A 98 -2.85 3.44 -15.46
CA GLN A 98 -1.87 4.45 -15.93
C GLN A 98 -0.48 3.83 -16.16
N PHE A 99 -0.04 2.92 -15.29
CA PHE A 99 1.27 2.26 -15.35
C PHE A 99 1.21 0.79 -15.81
N ALA A 100 0.11 0.35 -16.41
CA ALA A 100 -0.14 -1.05 -16.76
C ALA A 100 0.97 -1.71 -17.59
N ASN A 101 1.69 -0.93 -18.41
CA ASN A 101 2.80 -1.43 -19.21
C ASN A 101 4.05 -1.79 -18.39
N SER A 102 4.14 -1.34 -17.15
CA SER A 102 5.25 -1.65 -16.22
C SER A 102 4.97 -2.88 -15.37
N PHE A 103 3.71 -3.30 -15.28
CA PHE A 103 3.26 -4.41 -14.44
C PHE A 103 2.89 -5.66 -15.25
N ASN A 104 2.96 -6.82 -14.60
CA ASN A 104 2.54 -8.09 -15.17
C ASN A 104 1.00 -8.16 -15.18
N ARG A 105 0.41 -8.16 -16.39
CA ARG A 105 -1.05 -8.20 -16.55
C ARG A 105 -1.66 -9.57 -16.23
N GLY A 106 -0.88 -10.66 -16.28
CA GLY A 106 -1.33 -12.01 -15.96
C GLY A 106 -1.28 -12.37 -14.48
N ALA A 107 -0.67 -11.50 -13.64
CA ALA A 107 -0.49 -11.73 -12.22
C ALA A 107 -0.93 -10.49 -11.42
N LEU A 108 -2.23 -10.42 -11.14
CA LEU A 108 -2.86 -9.31 -10.44
C LEU A 108 -3.77 -9.85 -9.34
N LEU A 109 -3.56 -9.41 -8.09
CA LEU A 109 -4.49 -9.66 -7.00
C LEU A 109 -5.29 -8.40 -6.71
N ARG A 110 -6.58 -8.56 -6.47
CA ARG A 110 -7.46 -7.48 -6.03
C ARG A 110 -7.77 -7.66 -4.55
N ALA A 111 -7.57 -6.61 -3.76
CA ALA A 111 -8.00 -6.59 -2.37
C ALA A 111 -9.53 -6.53 -2.32
N LEU A 112 -10.13 -7.20 -1.36
CA LEU A 112 -11.53 -7.04 -1.02
C LEU A 112 -11.65 -6.09 0.17
N ASN A 113 -12.76 -5.37 0.26
CA ASN A 113 -13.13 -4.64 1.46
C ASN A 113 -13.39 -5.60 2.63
N PRO A 114 -13.37 -5.15 3.88
CA PRO A 114 -13.66 -5.99 5.04
C PRO A 114 -15.02 -6.73 4.97
N ASP A 115 -16.01 -6.16 4.27
CA ASP A 115 -17.32 -6.75 4.01
C ASP A 115 -17.35 -7.76 2.83
N GLY A 116 -16.20 -7.98 2.18
CA GLY A 116 -16.06 -8.88 1.03
C GLY A 116 -16.40 -8.25 -0.32
N THR A 117 -16.81 -6.98 -0.37
CA THR A 117 -17.09 -6.28 -1.64
C THR A 117 -15.78 -5.92 -2.35
N ASN A 118 -15.87 -5.67 -3.65
CA ASN A 118 -14.70 -5.41 -4.51
C ASN A 118 -14.73 -4.02 -5.15
N ALA A 119 -15.60 -3.16 -4.66
CA ALA A 119 -15.76 -1.80 -5.14
C ALA A 119 -16.09 -0.87 -3.95
N TYR A 120 -15.85 0.41 -4.13
CA TYR A 120 -16.13 1.45 -3.15
C TYR A 120 -16.39 2.79 -3.86
N ALA A 121 -17.00 3.73 -3.14
CA ALA A 121 -17.26 5.07 -3.65
C ALA A 121 -16.55 6.16 -2.84
N GLY A 122 -16.51 7.36 -3.39
CA GLY A 122 -16.30 8.60 -2.67
C GLY A 122 -17.63 9.28 -2.39
N VAL A 123 -17.72 10.04 -1.32
CA VAL A 123 -18.87 10.87 -1.02
C VAL A 123 -18.47 12.33 -0.85
N VAL A 124 -19.31 13.23 -1.37
CA VAL A 124 -19.13 14.67 -1.20
C VAL A 124 -19.86 15.08 0.06
N ILE A 125 -19.13 15.67 0.99
CA ILE A 125 -19.64 16.11 2.29
C ILE A 125 -19.65 17.62 2.42
N VAL A 126 -20.61 18.11 3.14
CA VAL A 126 -20.74 19.51 3.58
C VAL A 126 -21.15 19.54 5.05
N ARG A 127 -21.07 20.71 5.70
CA ARG A 127 -21.66 20.86 7.03
C ARG A 127 -23.18 20.84 6.98
N ASN A 128 -23.81 20.37 8.04
CA ASN A 128 -25.28 20.36 8.17
C ASN A 128 -25.89 21.77 8.17
N ASP A 129 -25.15 22.75 8.69
CA ASP A 129 -25.57 24.17 8.72
C ASP A 129 -25.25 24.91 7.40
N SER A 130 -24.73 24.22 6.37
CA SER A 130 -24.51 24.78 5.04
C SER A 130 -25.81 24.83 4.25
N SER A 131 -25.99 25.88 3.45
CA SER A 131 -27.08 25.97 2.47
C SER A 131 -26.91 25.09 1.24
N ILE A 132 -25.70 24.51 1.04
CA ILE A 132 -25.36 23.67 -0.10
C ILE A 132 -26.04 22.31 0.06
N SER A 133 -26.96 21.96 -0.84
CA SER A 133 -27.75 20.72 -0.80
C SER A 133 -27.48 19.76 -1.96
N LYS A 134 -26.86 20.24 -3.03
CA LYS A 134 -26.55 19.49 -4.25
C LYS A 134 -25.25 19.99 -4.88
N LEU A 135 -24.71 19.19 -5.79
CA LEU A 135 -23.40 19.45 -6.41
C LEU A 135 -23.32 20.79 -7.15
N GLU A 136 -24.37 21.15 -7.88
CA GLU A 136 -24.39 22.37 -8.71
C GLU A 136 -24.21 23.64 -7.88
N GLU A 137 -24.54 23.60 -6.58
CA GLU A 137 -24.35 24.70 -5.64
C GLU A 137 -22.92 24.87 -5.15
N LEU A 138 -22.00 23.96 -5.60
CA LEU A 138 -20.56 24.07 -5.34
C LEU A 138 -19.85 25.04 -6.29
N GLN A 139 -20.52 25.55 -7.34
CA GLN A 139 -19.94 26.62 -8.16
C GLN A 139 -19.54 27.83 -7.29
N GLY A 140 -18.33 28.34 -7.49
CA GLY A 140 -17.75 29.44 -6.69
C GLY A 140 -17.41 29.07 -5.24
N LYS A 141 -17.40 27.78 -4.86
CA LYS A 141 -17.06 27.29 -3.53
C LYS A 141 -15.65 26.72 -3.47
N ARG A 142 -15.13 26.54 -2.25
CA ARG A 142 -13.85 25.87 -1.99
C ARG A 142 -14.12 24.39 -1.73
N VAL A 143 -13.41 23.51 -2.44
CA VAL A 143 -13.59 22.06 -2.30
C VAL A 143 -12.25 21.40 -2.03
N MET A 144 -12.20 20.47 -1.08
CA MET A 144 -11.03 19.64 -0.81
C MET A 144 -11.28 18.22 -1.31
N PHE A 145 -10.46 17.79 -2.25
CA PHE A 145 -10.45 16.43 -2.79
C PHE A 145 -9.41 15.56 -2.06
N GLY A 146 -9.38 14.26 -2.31
CA GLY A 146 -8.27 13.40 -1.90
C GLY A 146 -7.06 13.56 -2.81
N ALA A 147 -5.95 12.90 -2.46
CA ALA A 147 -4.73 12.89 -3.26
C ALA A 147 -5.01 12.45 -4.71
N GLU A 148 -4.25 12.98 -5.67
CA GLU A 148 -4.45 12.76 -7.11
C GLU A 148 -4.41 11.29 -7.54
N PHE A 149 -3.72 10.44 -6.80
CA PHE A 149 -3.72 9.00 -7.02
C PHE A 149 -4.95 8.27 -6.45
N SER A 150 -5.87 8.97 -5.78
CA SER A 150 -7.08 8.35 -5.23
C SER A 150 -8.13 8.09 -6.28
N ALA A 151 -8.46 6.81 -6.52
CA ALA A 151 -9.50 6.43 -7.49
C ALA A 151 -10.86 7.05 -7.15
N ARG A 152 -11.27 7.04 -5.88
CA ARG A 152 -12.61 7.48 -5.43
C ARG A 152 -12.67 8.96 -5.04
N LYS A 153 -11.63 9.47 -4.34
CA LYS A 153 -11.63 10.86 -3.82
C LYS A 153 -11.14 11.89 -4.83
N TRP A 154 -10.50 11.45 -5.92
CA TRP A 154 -10.02 12.31 -6.99
C TRP A 154 -10.59 11.91 -8.34
N THR A 155 -10.23 10.75 -8.89
CA THR A 155 -10.61 10.39 -10.27
C THR A 155 -12.12 10.31 -10.45
N ALA A 156 -12.82 9.53 -9.61
CA ALA A 156 -14.28 9.40 -9.70
C ALA A 156 -15.00 10.70 -9.29
N ALA A 157 -14.44 11.46 -8.35
CA ALA A 157 -15.01 12.74 -7.97
C ALA A 157 -14.94 13.76 -9.11
N ARG A 158 -13.83 13.85 -9.83
CA ARG A 158 -13.74 14.74 -11.02
C ARG A 158 -14.81 14.40 -12.06
N VAL A 159 -14.97 13.11 -12.35
CA VAL A 159 -16.02 12.65 -13.27
C VAL A 159 -17.41 13.04 -12.78
N LEU A 160 -17.68 12.90 -11.48
CA LEU A 160 -18.95 13.30 -10.88
C LEU A 160 -19.21 14.81 -11.03
N PHE A 161 -18.21 15.65 -10.77
CA PHE A 161 -18.32 17.11 -10.94
C PHE A 161 -18.53 17.47 -12.40
N GLU A 162 -17.78 16.90 -13.33
CA GLU A 162 -17.93 17.12 -14.77
C GLU A 162 -19.33 16.73 -15.28
N GLN A 163 -19.86 15.56 -14.84
CA GLN A 163 -21.21 15.11 -15.16
C GLN A 163 -22.29 16.04 -14.60
N SER A 164 -22.01 16.77 -13.52
CA SER A 164 -22.89 17.78 -12.94
C SER A 164 -22.66 19.18 -13.54
N GLY A 165 -21.88 19.29 -14.62
CA GLY A 165 -21.60 20.53 -15.33
C GLY A 165 -20.60 21.45 -14.61
N ILE A 166 -19.82 20.95 -13.68
CA ILE A 166 -18.81 21.72 -12.93
C ILE A 166 -17.40 21.33 -13.41
N ASP A 167 -16.71 22.27 -14.02
CA ASP A 167 -15.27 22.20 -14.23
C ASP A 167 -14.56 22.67 -12.97
N ILE A 168 -13.81 21.77 -12.32
CA ILE A 168 -13.19 22.05 -11.02
C ILE A 168 -12.14 23.17 -11.07
N GLU A 169 -11.50 23.38 -12.23
CA GLU A 169 -10.45 24.37 -12.40
C GLU A 169 -11.04 25.76 -12.70
N ARG A 170 -12.19 25.80 -13.40
CA ARG A 170 -12.81 27.04 -13.85
C ARG A 170 -13.94 27.49 -12.91
N ASP A 171 -14.78 26.55 -12.43
CA ASP A 171 -16.05 26.87 -11.80
C ASP A 171 -15.97 26.85 -10.27
N LEU A 172 -14.95 26.26 -9.66
CA LEU A 172 -14.69 26.36 -8.23
C LEU A 172 -13.94 27.66 -7.89
N LYS A 173 -14.22 28.22 -6.71
CA LYS A 173 -13.41 29.33 -6.18
C LYS A 173 -11.95 28.92 -5.95
N ALA A 174 -11.76 27.71 -5.43
CA ALA A 174 -10.48 27.05 -5.24
C ALA A 174 -10.70 25.58 -4.95
N TYR A 175 -9.72 24.76 -5.29
CA TYR A 175 -9.67 23.37 -4.81
C TYR A 175 -8.29 23.04 -4.24
N SER A 176 -8.24 22.01 -3.40
CA SER A 176 -7.01 21.48 -2.81
C SER A 176 -7.12 19.97 -2.61
N ASN A 177 -5.99 19.32 -2.36
CA ASN A 177 -5.92 17.88 -2.10
C ASN A 177 -5.55 17.63 -0.65
N GLY A 178 -6.42 16.91 0.10
CA GLY A 178 -6.17 16.45 1.46
C GLY A 178 -5.43 15.11 1.46
N VAL A 179 -4.71 14.85 2.53
CA VAL A 179 -3.91 13.62 2.69
C VAL A 179 -4.81 12.45 3.09
N SER A 180 -5.70 12.65 4.08
CA SER A 180 -6.59 11.61 4.59
C SER A 180 -8.06 12.04 4.54
N CYS A 181 -8.97 11.10 4.77
CA CYS A 181 -10.39 11.43 4.86
C CYS A 181 -10.69 12.26 6.10
N GLU A 182 -9.99 12.02 7.18
CA GLU A 182 -10.10 12.74 8.45
C GLU A 182 -9.66 14.20 8.26
N ASP A 183 -8.51 14.42 7.58
CA ASP A 183 -8.02 15.76 7.25
C ASP A 183 -9.07 16.54 6.44
N ILE A 184 -9.64 15.92 5.40
CA ILE A 184 -10.68 16.54 4.57
C ILE A 184 -11.93 16.86 5.40
N ALA A 185 -12.43 15.88 6.18
CA ALA A 185 -13.62 16.07 7.02
C ALA A 185 -13.41 17.17 8.06
N PHE A 186 -12.22 17.24 8.65
CA PHE A 186 -11.84 18.27 9.61
C PHE A 186 -11.86 19.67 8.98
N ASN A 187 -11.33 19.83 7.77
CA ASN A 187 -11.34 21.10 7.04
C ASN A 187 -12.77 21.55 6.68
N VAL A 188 -13.66 20.62 6.32
CA VAL A 188 -15.10 20.92 6.13
C VAL A 188 -15.74 21.33 7.45
N TYR A 189 -15.48 20.59 8.53
CA TYR A 189 -15.99 20.87 9.86
C TYR A 189 -15.61 22.27 10.35
N LEU A 190 -14.35 22.67 10.18
CA LEU A 190 -13.82 23.99 10.55
C LEU A 190 -14.19 25.11 9.57
N LYS A 191 -14.93 24.82 8.49
CA LYS A 191 -15.30 25.80 7.43
C LYS A 191 -14.10 26.38 6.68
N THR A 192 -12.93 25.70 6.72
CA THR A 192 -11.76 26.07 5.91
C THR A 192 -12.06 25.88 4.43
N VAL A 193 -12.81 24.83 4.11
CA VAL A 193 -13.43 24.56 2.80
C VAL A 193 -14.94 24.41 2.96
N ASP A 194 -15.67 24.58 1.86
CA ASP A 194 -17.13 24.55 1.87
C ASP A 194 -17.66 23.13 1.67
N ALA A 195 -16.89 22.27 0.97
CA ALA A 195 -17.17 20.86 0.78
C ALA A 195 -15.87 20.02 0.72
N GLY A 196 -16.00 18.72 0.93
CA GLY A 196 -14.89 17.78 0.80
C GLY A 196 -15.30 16.44 0.23
N VAL A 197 -14.37 15.73 -0.40
CA VAL A 197 -14.60 14.38 -0.92
C VAL A 197 -13.87 13.37 -0.06
N VAL A 198 -14.62 12.51 0.61
CA VAL A 198 -14.12 11.48 1.53
C VAL A 198 -14.56 10.09 1.12
N CYS A 199 -14.08 9.08 1.83
CA CYS A 199 -14.45 7.69 1.59
C CYS A 199 -15.86 7.40 2.12
N ASP A 200 -16.65 6.64 1.38
CA ASP A 200 -18.04 6.30 1.72
C ASP A 200 -18.18 5.52 3.04
N HIS A 201 -17.22 4.65 3.38
CA HIS A 201 -17.26 3.86 4.62
C HIS A 201 -17.30 4.73 5.88
N LEU A 202 -16.79 5.96 5.83
CA LEU A 202 -16.81 6.90 6.95
C LEU A 202 -18.24 7.31 7.33
N PHE A 203 -19.19 7.22 6.41
CA PHE A 203 -20.60 7.54 6.64
C PHE A 203 -21.50 6.29 6.71
N LYS A 204 -20.92 5.09 6.44
CA LYS A 204 -21.57 3.79 6.54
C LYS A 204 -21.15 3.01 7.79
N GLY A 205 -20.10 3.47 8.50
CA GLY A 205 -19.48 2.80 9.65
C GLY A 205 -19.62 3.56 10.97
N ASN A 206 -18.89 3.12 11.98
CA ASN A 206 -18.91 3.72 13.31
C ASN A 206 -18.29 5.12 13.29
N PHE A 207 -19.11 6.13 13.59
CA PHE A 207 -18.68 7.51 13.76
C PHE A 207 -17.76 7.76 14.97
N GLU A 208 -17.37 6.72 15.71
CA GLU A 208 -16.56 6.82 16.94
C GLU A 208 -15.14 7.34 16.65
N GLU A 209 -14.55 6.97 15.49
CA GLU A 209 -13.22 7.45 15.08
C GLU A 209 -13.15 8.98 14.93
N TYR A 210 -14.26 9.63 14.58
CA TYR A 210 -14.32 11.09 14.47
C TYR A 210 -14.40 11.79 15.82
N GLN A 211 -14.89 11.11 16.86
CA GLN A 211 -14.94 11.66 18.21
C GLN A 211 -13.53 11.78 18.79
N GLU A 212 -12.62 10.86 18.46
CA GLU A 212 -11.22 10.94 18.88
C GLU A 212 -10.49 12.13 18.28
N LEU A 213 -10.90 12.58 17.08
CA LEU A 213 -10.37 13.77 16.42
C LEU A 213 -11.06 15.08 16.86
N GLY A 214 -11.99 15.01 17.80
CA GLY A 214 -12.77 16.17 18.25
C GLY A 214 -13.80 16.67 17.23
N ILE A 215 -14.13 15.87 16.21
CA ILE A 215 -15.14 16.21 15.20
C ILE A 215 -16.47 15.54 15.57
N ASN A 216 -17.52 16.34 15.63
CA ASN A 216 -18.87 15.79 15.66
C ASN A 216 -19.33 15.48 14.23
N ALA A 217 -19.17 14.22 13.81
CA ALA A 217 -19.56 13.77 12.48
C ALA A 217 -21.05 14.01 12.14
N LYS A 218 -21.92 14.10 13.16
CA LYS A 218 -23.34 14.46 13.00
C LYS A 218 -23.53 15.90 12.47
N GLN A 219 -22.50 16.72 12.48
CA GLN A 219 -22.52 18.06 11.87
C GLN A 219 -22.13 18.08 10.39
N LEU A 220 -21.82 16.90 9.82
CA LEU A 220 -21.55 16.72 8.41
C LEU A 220 -22.65 15.88 7.76
N ARG A 221 -22.92 16.15 6.48
CA ARG A 221 -23.86 15.36 5.67
C ARG A 221 -23.31 15.14 4.28
N VAL A 222 -23.73 14.04 3.68
CA VAL A 222 -23.45 13.69 2.30
C VAL A 222 -24.45 14.39 1.39
N ILE A 223 -23.95 15.00 0.30
CA ILE A 223 -24.80 15.61 -0.74
C ILE A 223 -24.74 14.89 -2.09
N ALA A 224 -23.70 14.10 -2.30
CA ALA A 224 -23.55 13.28 -3.51
C ALA A 224 -22.60 12.10 -3.28
N GLU A 225 -22.72 11.08 -4.12
CA GLU A 225 -21.87 9.90 -4.13
C GLU A 225 -21.29 9.70 -5.54
N THR A 226 -20.01 9.34 -5.63
CA THR A 226 -19.38 9.02 -6.91
C THR A 226 -19.86 7.66 -7.41
N GLN A 227 -19.63 7.38 -8.69
CA GLN A 227 -19.74 6.01 -9.16
C GLN A 227 -18.79 5.08 -8.42
N LEU A 228 -19.16 3.81 -8.33
CA LEU A 228 -18.31 2.76 -7.77
C LEU A 228 -17.02 2.60 -8.59
N VAL A 229 -15.91 2.52 -7.93
CA VAL A 229 -14.62 2.18 -8.53
C VAL A 229 -14.06 0.91 -7.89
N SER A 230 -13.25 0.17 -8.64
CA SER A 230 -12.60 -1.06 -8.14
C SER A 230 -11.74 -0.75 -6.91
N THR A 231 -11.75 -1.67 -5.97
CA THR A 231 -10.80 -1.69 -4.86
C THR A 231 -9.35 -1.77 -5.37
N ARG A 232 -8.42 -1.63 -4.45
CA ARG A 232 -6.97 -1.60 -4.73
C ARG A 232 -6.49 -2.94 -5.28
N VAL A 233 -5.43 -2.87 -6.07
CA VAL A 233 -4.78 -4.04 -6.65
C VAL A 233 -3.34 -4.16 -6.17
N PHE A 234 -2.90 -5.39 -5.99
CA PHE A 234 -1.52 -5.76 -5.76
C PHE A 234 -0.95 -6.32 -7.06
N ALA A 235 0.07 -5.67 -7.61
CA ALA A 235 0.64 -5.99 -8.90
C ALA A 235 2.16 -6.18 -8.81
N ALA A 236 2.68 -7.21 -9.47
CA ALA A 236 4.10 -7.42 -9.67
C ALA A 236 4.58 -6.62 -10.88
N ARG A 237 5.78 -6.03 -10.83
CA ARG A 237 6.43 -5.49 -12.02
C ARG A 237 6.68 -6.61 -13.03
N LYS A 238 6.59 -6.31 -14.33
CA LYS A 238 6.59 -7.32 -15.42
C LYS A 238 7.89 -8.14 -15.56
N ASP A 239 9.01 -7.60 -15.08
CA ASP A 239 10.34 -8.21 -15.15
C ASP A 239 10.77 -8.92 -13.85
N ILE A 240 9.86 -9.08 -12.90
CA ILE A 240 10.11 -9.84 -11.67
C ILE A 240 10.03 -11.35 -11.98
N ASN A 241 10.93 -12.10 -11.35
CA ASN A 241 10.98 -13.55 -11.45
C ASN A 241 9.61 -14.17 -11.07
N SER A 242 9.14 -15.14 -11.88
CA SER A 242 7.86 -15.82 -11.69
C SER A 242 7.75 -16.53 -10.34
N ASP A 243 8.85 -17.12 -9.85
CA ASP A 243 8.86 -17.85 -8.58
C ASP A 243 8.71 -16.89 -7.40
N MET A 244 9.34 -15.70 -7.49
CA MET A 244 9.14 -14.63 -6.50
C MET A 244 7.69 -14.16 -6.48
N VAL A 245 7.09 -13.90 -7.65
CA VAL A 245 5.69 -13.53 -7.78
C VAL A 245 4.79 -14.60 -7.18
N PHE A 246 5.04 -15.87 -7.52
CA PHE A 246 4.26 -16.99 -7.02
C PHE A 246 4.32 -17.12 -5.50
N LYS A 247 5.53 -17.10 -4.90
CA LYS A 247 5.71 -17.17 -3.44
C LYS A 247 4.96 -16.03 -2.71
N LEU A 248 5.12 -14.79 -3.19
CA LEU A 248 4.49 -13.64 -2.56
C LEU A 248 2.95 -13.70 -2.69
N TYR A 249 2.45 -14.09 -3.85
CA TYR A 249 1.01 -14.22 -4.08
C TYR A 249 0.39 -15.36 -3.29
N GLN A 250 1.09 -16.49 -3.17
CA GLN A 250 0.66 -17.56 -2.29
C GLN A 250 0.56 -17.10 -0.83
N ALA A 251 1.57 -16.36 -0.33
CA ALA A 251 1.54 -15.82 1.02
C ALA A 251 0.32 -14.89 1.23
N LEU A 252 0.04 -13.99 0.27
CA LEU A 252 -1.13 -13.11 0.33
C LEU A 252 -2.45 -13.89 0.30
N CYS A 253 -2.57 -14.90 -0.58
CA CYS A 253 -3.78 -15.72 -0.70
C CYS A 253 -4.01 -16.66 0.50
N ASN A 254 -2.96 -16.97 1.27
CA ASN A 254 -3.07 -17.78 2.49
C ASN A 254 -3.59 -16.99 3.69
N LEU A 255 -3.66 -15.66 3.61
CA LEU A 255 -4.30 -14.85 4.65
C LEU A 255 -5.77 -15.24 4.78
N ASN A 256 -6.19 -15.57 6.01
CA ASN A 256 -7.50 -16.13 6.29
C ASN A 256 -8.13 -15.46 7.51
N LYS A 257 -9.29 -14.84 7.34
CA LYS A 257 -10.04 -14.16 8.41
C LYS A 257 -10.46 -15.07 9.57
N ARG A 258 -10.43 -16.40 9.39
CA ARG A 258 -10.69 -17.37 10.49
C ARG A 258 -9.51 -17.52 11.44
N ASN A 259 -8.31 -17.17 11.03
CA ASN A 259 -7.13 -17.07 11.87
C ASN A 259 -7.09 -15.67 12.50
N LEU A 260 -7.02 -15.56 13.82
CA LEU A 260 -7.09 -14.28 14.54
C LEU A 260 -5.93 -13.33 14.20
N GLU A 261 -4.72 -13.86 14.02
CA GLU A 261 -3.55 -13.05 13.63
C GLU A 261 -3.70 -12.53 12.19
N HIS A 262 -4.10 -13.38 11.26
CA HIS A 262 -4.37 -12.98 9.89
C HIS A 262 -5.52 -11.96 9.80
N ALA A 263 -6.58 -12.18 10.58
CA ALA A 263 -7.71 -11.24 10.63
C ALA A 263 -7.27 -9.85 11.11
N LYS A 264 -6.38 -9.79 12.11
CA LYS A 264 -5.81 -8.53 12.59
C LYS A 264 -4.98 -7.84 11.50
N ILE A 265 -4.09 -8.58 10.82
CA ILE A 265 -3.27 -8.06 9.71
C ILE A 265 -4.16 -7.47 8.61
N LEU A 266 -5.20 -8.21 8.20
CA LEU A 266 -6.14 -7.78 7.16
C LEU A 266 -6.93 -6.54 7.60
N TYR A 267 -7.43 -6.54 8.82
CA TYR A 267 -8.18 -5.41 9.39
C TYR A 267 -7.34 -4.12 9.44
N GLU A 268 -6.11 -4.21 9.95
CA GLU A 268 -5.20 -3.06 10.02
C GLU A 268 -4.85 -2.52 8.62
N ALA A 269 -4.65 -3.40 7.63
CA ALA A 269 -4.42 -3.02 6.24
C ALA A 269 -5.69 -2.51 5.51
N GLY A 270 -6.86 -2.62 6.13
CA GLY A 270 -8.15 -2.24 5.52
C GLY A 270 -8.58 -3.19 4.38
N ILE A 271 -8.32 -4.48 4.55
CA ILE A 271 -8.55 -5.54 3.55
C ILE A 271 -9.48 -6.61 4.12
#